data_42d735c9b155a8e4705d3b988efe7975
#
_entry.id   42d735c9b155a8e4705d3b988efe7975
#
_cell.length_a   1.000
_cell.length_b   1.000
_cell.length_c   1.000
_cell.angle_alpha   90.00
_cell.angle_beta   90.00
_cell.angle_gamma   90.00
#
_symmetry.space_group_name_H-M   'P 1'
#
loop_
_entity.id
_entity.type
_entity.pdbx_description
1 polymer ?
#
loop_
_entity_poly.entity_id
_entity_poly.type
_entity_poly.pdbx_seq_one_letter_code
_entity_poly.pdbx_strand_id
1 'polypeptide(L)'
;MKKVPYLKAALGEQLKKARKSIPKLSQEQVAIALGTERSYVSRMERGIILPSINVLILLGEMYGVPASTLLLRTEQALSNHVYPQE
;
A
#
# COMPACT_ATOMS: atom_id res chain seq x y z
N MET A 1 -7.81 -17.53 -13.43
CA MET A 1 -8.14 -16.10 -13.51
C MET A 1 -6.85 -15.28 -13.70
N LYS A 2 -6.91 -14.30 -14.59
CA LYS A 2 -5.76 -13.42 -14.81
C LYS A 2 -5.49 -12.56 -13.58
N LYS A 3 -4.21 -12.26 -13.35
CA LYS A 3 -3.77 -11.38 -12.28
C LYS A 3 -2.99 -10.23 -12.89
N VAL A 4 -3.01 -9.08 -12.22
CA VAL A 4 -2.18 -7.93 -12.62
C VAL A 4 -0.75 -8.20 -12.13
N PRO A 5 0.23 -8.31 -13.04
CA PRO A 5 1.62 -8.51 -12.62
C PRO A 5 2.11 -7.36 -11.75
N TYR A 6 2.87 -7.68 -10.71
CA TYR A 6 3.51 -6.70 -9.81
C TYR A 6 2.55 -5.81 -9.03
N LEU A 7 1.25 -6.13 -8.99
CA LEU A 7 0.27 -5.30 -8.28
C LEU A 7 0.62 -5.16 -6.79
N LYS A 8 0.94 -6.26 -6.13
CA LYS A 8 1.28 -6.25 -4.71
C LYS A 8 2.51 -5.38 -4.43
N ALA A 9 3.53 -5.49 -5.27
CA ALA A 9 4.75 -4.72 -5.13
C ALA A 9 4.49 -3.22 -5.36
N ALA A 10 3.77 -2.90 -6.42
CA ALA A 10 3.47 -1.51 -6.77
C ALA A 10 2.61 -0.83 -5.70
N LEU A 11 1.55 -1.50 -5.25
CA LEU A 11 0.69 -0.96 -4.20
C LEU A 11 1.44 -0.85 -2.87
N GLY A 12 2.20 -1.88 -2.51
CA GLY A 12 2.99 -1.88 -1.26
C GLY A 12 3.95 -0.71 -1.20
N GLU A 13 4.59 -0.39 -2.30
CA GLU A 13 5.50 0.75 -2.39
C GLU A 13 4.77 2.08 -2.18
N GLN A 14 3.58 2.24 -2.77
CA GLN A 14 2.78 3.45 -2.56
C GLN A 14 2.31 3.58 -1.11
N LEU A 15 1.93 2.49 -0.49
CA LEU A 15 1.54 2.49 0.92
C LEU A 15 2.71 2.91 1.82
N LYS A 16 3.90 2.38 1.55
CA LYS A 16 5.10 2.75 2.30
C LYS A 16 5.44 4.23 2.14
N LYS A 17 5.40 4.74 0.91
CA LYS A 17 5.64 6.16 0.64
C LYS A 17 4.64 7.05 1.36
N ALA A 18 3.36 6.70 1.32
CA ALA A 18 2.32 7.47 1.99
C ALA A 18 2.52 7.49 3.51
N ARG A 19 2.83 6.34 4.12
CA ARG A 19 3.13 6.28 5.55
C ARG A 19 4.33 7.15 5.90
N LYS A 20 5.40 7.04 5.13
CA LYS A 20 6.64 7.80 5.38
C LYS A 20 6.49 9.30 5.14
N SER A 21 5.46 9.74 4.46
CA SER A 21 5.17 11.16 4.29
C SER A 21 4.68 11.80 5.59
N ILE A 22 4.26 11.01 6.56
CA ILE A 22 3.80 11.49 7.86
C ILE A 22 4.94 11.33 8.86
N PRO A 23 5.43 12.44 9.45
CA PRO A 23 6.55 12.38 10.38
C PRO A 23 6.28 11.42 11.54
N LYS A 24 7.26 10.55 11.81
CA LYS A 24 7.26 9.64 12.96
C LYS A 24 6.17 8.55 12.96
N LEU A 25 5.44 8.38 11.86
CA LEU A 25 4.42 7.32 11.77
C LEU A 25 5.10 5.99 11.46
N SER A 26 5.14 5.09 12.44
CA SER A 26 5.75 3.77 12.32
C SER A 26 4.76 2.72 11.84
N GLN A 27 5.28 1.61 11.34
CA GLN A 27 4.45 0.43 11.03
C GLN A 27 3.68 -0.06 12.27
N GLU A 28 4.32 -0.03 13.44
CA GLU A 28 3.69 -0.43 14.69
C GLU A 28 2.46 0.43 15.02
N GLN A 29 2.59 1.74 14.87
CA GLN A 29 1.47 2.67 15.13
C GLN A 29 0.31 2.43 14.17
N VAL A 30 0.61 2.18 12.89
CA VAL A 30 -0.41 1.84 11.90
C VAL A 30 -1.10 0.54 12.26
N ALA A 31 -0.33 -0.47 12.67
CA ALA A 31 -0.89 -1.76 13.09
C ALA A 31 -1.83 -1.62 14.28
N ILE A 32 -1.46 -0.83 15.27
CA ILE A 32 -2.31 -0.56 16.43
C ILE A 32 -3.62 0.09 16.00
N ALA A 33 -3.55 1.10 15.14
CA ALA A 33 -4.73 1.80 14.64
C ALA A 33 -5.65 0.88 13.83
N LEU A 34 -5.09 -0.09 13.10
CA LEU A 34 -5.87 -1.07 12.35
C LEU A 34 -6.40 -2.22 13.22
N GLY A 35 -5.89 -2.37 14.43
CA GLY A 35 -6.24 -3.50 15.28
C GLY A 35 -5.57 -4.80 14.83
N THR A 36 -4.36 -4.72 14.31
CA THR A 36 -3.61 -5.86 13.79
C THR A 36 -2.17 -5.85 14.29
N GLU A 37 -1.35 -6.73 13.74
CA GLU A 37 0.06 -6.85 14.09
C GLU A 37 0.95 -6.10 13.10
N ARG A 38 2.11 -5.64 13.57
CA ARG A 38 3.10 -4.96 12.73
C ARG A 38 3.49 -5.80 11.52
N SER A 39 3.59 -7.12 11.66
CA SER A 39 3.94 -8.02 10.57
C SER A 39 2.97 -7.92 9.39
N TYR A 40 1.70 -7.67 9.63
CA TYR A 40 0.71 -7.48 8.58
C TYR A 40 1.00 -6.22 7.76
N VAL A 41 1.28 -5.10 8.45
CA VAL A 41 1.64 -3.84 7.79
C VAL A 41 2.94 -4.02 6.98
N SER A 42 3.93 -4.66 7.57
CA SER A 42 5.19 -4.96 6.90
C SER A 42 4.99 -5.78 5.62
N ARG A 43 4.15 -6.81 5.67
CA ARG A 43 3.87 -7.64 4.49
C ARG A 43 3.17 -6.88 3.38
N MET A 44 2.25 -6.00 3.71
CA MET A 44 1.61 -5.14 2.72
C MET A 44 2.64 -4.24 2.03
N GLU A 45 3.50 -3.59 2.81
CA GLU A 45 4.51 -2.67 2.26
C GLU A 45 5.58 -3.39 1.46
N ARG A 46 5.91 -4.64 1.81
CA ARG A 46 6.88 -5.44 1.06
C ARG A 46 6.29 -6.13 -0.18
N GLY A 47 5.00 -5.93 -0.43
CA GLY A 47 4.37 -6.52 -1.61
C GLY A 47 4.10 -8.01 -1.49
N ILE A 48 3.97 -8.53 -0.28
CA ILE A 48 3.70 -9.95 -0.05
C ILE A 48 2.19 -10.23 -0.06
N ILE A 49 1.40 -9.32 0.50
CA ILE A 49 -0.05 -9.45 0.54
C ILE A 49 -0.72 -8.17 0.08
N LEU A 50 -1.93 -8.30 -0.46
CA LEU A 50 -2.78 -7.16 -0.80
C LEU A 50 -3.69 -6.84 0.40
N PRO A 51 -3.88 -5.56 0.74
CA PRO A 51 -4.91 -5.19 1.70
C PRO A 51 -6.30 -5.45 1.12
N SER A 52 -7.26 -5.71 1.99
CA SER A 52 -8.67 -5.67 1.58
C SER A 52 -9.05 -4.23 1.23
N ILE A 53 -10.17 -4.06 0.53
CA ILE A 53 -10.67 -2.70 0.24
C ILE A 53 -10.94 -1.94 1.52
N ASN A 54 -11.50 -2.60 2.54
CA ASN A 54 -11.74 -1.99 3.84
C ASN A 54 -10.44 -1.43 4.44
N VAL A 55 -9.39 -2.25 4.47
CA VAL A 55 -8.08 -1.83 5.01
C VAL A 55 -7.48 -0.70 4.18
N LEU A 56 -7.59 -0.78 2.85
CA LEU A 56 -7.06 0.24 1.97
C LEU A 56 -7.71 1.61 2.24
N ILE A 57 -9.02 1.64 2.45
CA ILE A 57 -9.73 2.88 2.80
C ILE A 57 -9.26 3.41 4.15
N LEU A 58 -9.12 2.53 5.16
CA LEU A 58 -8.61 2.93 6.47
C LEU A 58 -7.19 3.50 6.40
N LEU A 59 -6.32 2.88 5.62
CA LEU A 59 -4.96 3.37 5.41
C LEU A 59 -4.96 4.74 4.73
N GLY A 60 -5.82 4.93 3.73
CA GLY A 60 -5.99 6.23 3.07
C GLY A 60 -6.39 7.33 4.06
N GLU A 61 -7.32 7.03 4.95
CA GLU A 61 -7.73 7.97 6.00
C GLU A 61 -6.56 8.31 6.92
N MET A 62 -5.80 7.30 7.35
CA MET A 62 -4.64 7.52 8.22
C MET A 62 -3.54 8.35 7.56
N TYR A 63 -3.30 8.13 6.27
CA TYR A 63 -2.20 8.78 5.55
C TYR A 63 -2.62 10.11 4.91
N GLY A 64 -3.89 10.47 4.98
CA GLY A 64 -4.40 11.67 4.33
C GLY A 64 -4.39 11.59 2.81
N VAL A 65 -4.40 10.38 2.26
CA VAL A 65 -4.41 10.11 0.82
C VAL A 65 -5.59 9.20 0.52
N PRO A 66 -6.59 9.63 -0.25
CA PRO A 66 -7.72 8.76 -0.56
C PRO A 66 -7.28 7.44 -1.19
N ALA A 67 -8.00 6.36 -0.90
CA ALA A 67 -7.70 5.05 -1.48
C ALA A 67 -7.67 5.10 -3.01
N SER A 68 -8.55 5.89 -3.62
CA SER A 68 -8.57 6.10 -5.08
C SER A 68 -7.25 6.71 -5.58
N THR A 69 -6.66 7.62 -4.82
CA THR A 69 -5.36 8.22 -5.19
C THR A 69 -4.22 7.22 -5.03
N LEU A 70 -4.26 6.39 -3.99
CA LEU A 70 -3.27 5.32 -3.81
C LEU A 70 -3.32 4.35 -4.99
N LEU A 71 -4.52 3.98 -5.44
CA LEU A 71 -4.69 3.11 -6.60
C LEU A 71 -4.27 3.79 -7.90
N LEU A 72 -4.58 5.07 -8.07
CA LEU A 72 -4.13 5.84 -9.23
C LEU A 72 -2.61 5.84 -9.33
N ARG A 73 -1.93 6.13 -8.23
CA ARG A 73 -0.46 6.12 -8.18
C ARG A 73 0.11 4.72 -8.46
N THR A 74 -0.57 3.68 -7.97
CA THR A 74 -0.21 2.29 -8.25
C THR A 74 -0.32 1.99 -9.74
N GLU A 75 -1.43 2.38 -10.36
CA GLU A 75 -1.63 2.18 -11.80
C GLU A 75 -0.61 2.97 -12.62
N GLN A 76 -0.28 4.18 -12.21
CA GLN A 76 0.75 5.00 -12.87
C GLN A 76 2.12 4.33 -12.79
N ALA A 77 2.49 3.79 -11.63
CA ALA A 77 3.75 3.08 -11.47
C ALA A 77 3.82 1.84 -12.37
N LEU A 78 2.72 1.11 -12.48
CA LEU A 78 2.64 -0.07 -13.36
C LEU A 78 2.76 0.33 -14.83
N SER A 79 2.24 1.50 -15.22
CA SER A 79 2.26 1.98 -16.61
C SER A 79 3.60 2.62 -17.01
N ASN A 80 4.40 3.07 -16.05
CA ASN A 80 5.64 3.81 -16.31
C ASN A 80 6.85 2.90 -16.54
N HIS A 81 6.64 1.62 -16.80
CA HIS A 81 7.70 0.64 -17.05
C HIS A 81 8.71 0.50 -15.89
N VAL A 82 8.31 0.87 -14.68
CA VAL A 82 9.13 0.65 -13.48
C VAL A 82 9.27 -0.85 -13.20
N TYR A 83 8.25 -1.61 -13.60
CA TYR A 83 8.22 -3.07 -13.47
C TYR A 83 8.31 -3.71 -14.85
N PRO A 84 8.97 -4.87 -14.98
CA PRO A 84 9.07 -5.54 -16.27
C PRO A 84 7.69 -5.85 -16.86
N GLN A 85 7.54 -5.64 -18.17
CA GLN A 85 6.31 -6.00 -18.89
C GLN A 85 6.48 -7.38 -19.52
N GLU A 86 5.44 -8.20 -19.40
CA GLU A 86 5.42 -9.52 -20.04
C GLU A 86 4.80 -9.47 -21.42
#